data_88921b0e48a016cfcfa904c3e52b8d91
#
_entry.id   88921b0e48a016cfcfa904c3e52b8d91
#
_cell.length_a   1.000
_cell.length_b   1.000
_cell.length_c   1.000
_cell.angle_alpha   90.00
_cell.angle_beta   90.00
_cell.angle_gamma   90.00
#
_symmetry.space_group_name_H-M   'P 1'
#
loop_
_entity.id
_entity.type
_entity.pdbx_description
1 polymer ?
#
loop_
_entity_poly.entity_id
_entity_poly.type
_entity_poly.pdbx_seq_one_letter_code
_entity_poly.pdbx_strand_id
1 'polypeptide(L)'
;PPGSIGVVSQSGNLVSAFLNHSVRSGVGVSRAVSAGNAAMLEPIDYLEYFADDLATSVGLCYLEGVGDGRAFYERLRQVTRRMPVVIVKGGATGAGAKAAASHTGSMASDDRIIDGVLAQAGAVRAIGVEAAFDAAATLASQPPASGGNVVVVTTVGGWGVVAADAIARSRHLRLDPLPGDLVAAIDHLLPPRWSRNNPIDMAGGETRDTVPEVLRLVASHPATDAVLFLGLGIQSNQAALMRSGGAYPAFGLERIHDYHQR
;
A
#
# COMPACT_ATOMS: atom_id res chain seq x y z
N PRO A 1 -12.23 -7.21 10.83
CA PRO A 1 -11.40 -7.60 11.96
C PRO A 1 -10.91 -6.37 12.74
N PRO A 2 -10.59 -6.52 14.06
CA PRO A 2 -9.91 -5.49 14.83
C PRO A 2 -8.52 -5.19 14.25
N GLY A 3 -8.12 -3.91 14.27
CA GLY A 3 -6.82 -3.48 13.77
C GLY A 3 -6.56 -2.01 14.10
N SER A 4 -5.67 -1.36 13.34
CA SER A 4 -5.17 -0.03 13.68
C SER A 4 -5.46 1.06 12.64
N ILE A 5 -6.30 0.79 11.64
CA ILE A 5 -6.70 1.78 10.64
C ILE A 5 -7.96 2.53 11.11
N GLY A 6 -7.87 3.84 11.31
CA GLY A 6 -9.02 4.71 11.53
C GLY A 6 -9.61 5.17 10.21
N VAL A 7 -10.88 4.86 9.94
CA VAL A 7 -11.58 5.22 8.70
C VAL A 7 -12.56 6.36 8.96
N VAL A 8 -12.46 7.44 8.19
CA VAL A 8 -13.46 8.49 8.12
C VAL A 8 -13.86 8.77 6.67
N SER A 9 -15.15 8.91 6.40
CA SER A 9 -15.65 9.13 5.04
C SER A 9 -16.85 10.06 5.02
N GLN A 10 -16.86 10.99 4.07
CA GLN A 10 -18.07 11.79 3.76
C GLN A 10 -19.14 10.97 3.04
N SER A 11 -18.80 9.77 2.54
CA SER A 11 -19.75 8.82 1.94
C SER A 11 -19.96 7.60 2.85
N GLY A 12 -21.19 7.36 3.30
CA GLY A 12 -21.53 6.18 4.10
C GLY A 12 -21.27 4.86 3.37
N ASN A 13 -21.57 4.79 2.08
CA ASN A 13 -21.34 3.60 1.28
C ASN A 13 -19.82 3.28 1.14
N LEU A 14 -18.97 4.29 1.12
CA LEU A 14 -17.52 4.07 1.08
C LEU A 14 -16.94 3.60 2.42
N VAL A 15 -17.55 3.97 3.56
CA VAL A 15 -17.21 3.30 4.83
C VAL A 15 -17.44 1.80 4.72
N SER A 16 -18.61 1.40 4.21
CA SER A 16 -18.92 -0.02 4.00
C SER A 16 -17.97 -0.70 3.03
N ALA A 17 -17.55 -0.01 1.96
CA ALA A 17 -16.55 -0.53 1.01
C ALA A 17 -15.19 -0.78 1.68
N PHE A 18 -14.70 0.16 2.49
CA PHE A 18 -13.46 -0.01 3.27
C PHE A 18 -13.57 -1.16 4.28
N LEU A 19 -14.69 -1.27 4.98
CA LEU A 19 -14.91 -2.38 5.93
C LEU A 19 -14.97 -3.74 5.22
N ASN A 20 -15.59 -3.82 4.05
CA ASN A 20 -15.60 -5.03 3.23
C ASN A 20 -14.19 -5.40 2.76
N HIS A 21 -13.38 -4.41 2.37
CA HIS A 21 -11.98 -4.62 1.99
C HIS A 21 -11.16 -5.13 3.19
N SER A 22 -11.36 -4.55 4.38
CA SER A 22 -10.79 -5.01 5.64
C SER A 22 -11.08 -6.49 5.92
N VAL A 23 -12.33 -6.90 5.76
CA VAL A 23 -12.72 -8.31 5.96
C VAL A 23 -12.04 -9.23 4.96
N ARG A 24 -11.97 -8.84 3.68
CA ARG A 24 -11.39 -9.66 2.60
C ARG A 24 -9.87 -9.77 2.70
N SER A 25 -9.18 -8.69 3.09
CA SER A 25 -7.72 -8.66 3.23
C SER A 25 -7.23 -9.20 4.57
N GLY A 26 -8.11 -9.31 5.58
CA GLY A 26 -7.72 -9.64 6.95
C GLY A 26 -7.08 -8.49 7.72
N VAL A 27 -6.89 -7.31 7.10
CA VAL A 27 -6.31 -6.12 7.75
C VAL A 27 -7.39 -5.37 8.52
N GLY A 28 -7.16 -5.11 9.80
CA GLY A 28 -8.17 -4.62 10.71
C GLY A 28 -8.33 -3.11 10.76
N VAL A 29 -9.52 -2.69 11.19
CA VAL A 29 -9.93 -1.30 11.42
C VAL A 29 -10.12 -1.07 12.90
N SER A 30 -9.60 0.06 13.43
CA SER A 30 -9.79 0.49 14.83
C SER A 30 -11.10 1.23 15.00
N ARG A 31 -11.37 2.17 14.12
CA ARG A 31 -12.54 3.06 14.11
C ARG A 31 -13.05 3.22 12.69
N ALA A 32 -14.37 3.37 12.54
CA ALA A 32 -14.99 3.68 11.25
C ALA A 32 -16.12 4.69 11.46
N VAL A 33 -16.03 5.83 10.78
CA VAL A 33 -16.95 6.95 10.92
C VAL A 33 -17.49 7.39 9.56
N SER A 34 -18.80 7.52 9.45
CA SER A 34 -19.46 8.22 8.35
C SER A 34 -19.74 9.66 8.78
N ALA A 35 -18.96 10.60 8.24
CA ALA A 35 -19.13 12.02 8.55
C ALA A 35 -20.30 12.65 7.78
N GLY A 36 -20.80 11.98 6.73
CA GLY A 36 -21.88 12.51 5.88
C GLY A 36 -21.50 13.88 5.31
N ASN A 37 -22.44 14.80 5.30
CA ASN A 37 -22.24 16.16 4.79
C ASN A 37 -21.41 17.07 5.73
N ALA A 38 -20.83 16.51 6.80
CA ALA A 38 -19.94 17.21 7.72
C ALA A 38 -20.53 18.52 8.32
N ALA A 39 -21.82 18.50 8.68
CA ALA A 39 -22.53 19.69 9.11
C ALA A 39 -22.06 20.28 10.46
N MET A 40 -21.49 19.46 11.34
CA MET A 40 -20.97 19.86 12.66
C MET A 40 -19.51 19.49 12.82
N LEU A 41 -19.14 18.27 12.42
CA LEU A 41 -17.77 17.76 12.50
C LEU A 41 -17.29 17.42 11.09
N GLU A 42 -16.16 17.96 10.73
CA GLU A 42 -15.49 17.70 9.47
C GLU A 42 -14.61 16.44 9.56
N PRO A 43 -14.24 15.80 8.44
CA PRO A 43 -13.32 14.67 8.45
C PRO A 43 -12.01 14.91 9.20
N ILE A 44 -11.52 16.17 9.20
CA ILE A 44 -10.28 16.52 9.91
C ILE A 44 -10.42 16.41 11.43
N ASP A 45 -11.62 16.65 12.01
CA ASP A 45 -11.86 16.49 13.44
C ASP A 45 -11.67 15.04 13.88
N TYR A 46 -12.13 14.11 13.04
CA TYR A 46 -11.94 12.67 13.28
C TYR A 46 -10.49 12.23 13.08
N LEU A 47 -9.77 12.80 12.10
CA LEU A 47 -8.35 12.51 11.90
C LEU A 47 -7.51 13.00 13.10
N GLU A 48 -7.84 14.15 13.68
CA GLU A 48 -7.21 14.61 14.92
C GLU A 48 -7.49 13.66 16.09
N TYR A 49 -8.74 13.25 16.25
CA TYR A 49 -9.10 12.24 17.25
C TYR A 49 -8.34 10.92 17.04
N PHE A 50 -8.21 10.44 15.79
CA PHE A 50 -7.47 9.23 15.48
C PHE A 50 -5.99 9.35 15.83
N ALA A 51 -5.41 10.52 15.64
CA ALA A 51 -4.01 10.77 16.00
C ALA A 51 -3.74 10.75 17.52
N ASP A 52 -4.77 10.89 18.34
CA ASP A 52 -4.73 10.77 19.81
C ASP A 52 -5.19 9.39 20.30
N ASP A 53 -5.87 8.59 19.46
CA ASP A 53 -6.37 7.27 19.83
C ASP A 53 -5.24 6.22 19.75
N LEU A 54 -4.87 5.66 20.91
CA LEU A 54 -3.82 4.62 21.02
C LEU A 54 -4.13 3.35 20.20
N ALA A 55 -5.37 3.12 19.83
CA ALA A 55 -5.76 1.99 18.98
C ALA A 55 -5.58 2.27 17.49
N THR A 56 -5.26 3.52 17.10
CA THR A 56 -5.18 3.93 15.70
C THR A 56 -3.76 4.35 15.34
N SER A 57 -3.19 3.74 14.31
CA SER A 57 -1.85 4.05 13.81
C SER A 57 -1.84 4.72 12.43
N VAL A 58 -2.94 4.65 11.69
CA VAL A 58 -3.09 5.25 10.34
C VAL A 58 -4.49 5.79 10.18
N GLY A 59 -4.63 7.00 9.64
CA GLY A 59 -5.89 7.58 9.22
C GLY A 59 -6.16 7.30 7.74
N LEU A 60 -7.33 6.77 7.42
CA LEU A 60 -7.84 6.59 6.05
C LEU A 60 -9.07 7.44 5.85
N CYS A 61 -9.00 8.39 4.92
CA CYS A 61 -10.03 9.41 4.74
C CYS A 61 -10.54 9.46 3.29
N TYR A 62 -11.86 9.50 3.12
CA TYR A 62 -12.50 9.88 1.86
C TYR A 62 -13.12 11.27 1.98
N LEU A 63 -12.72 12.16 1.06
CA LEU A 63 -13.16 13.54 0.98
C LEU A 63 -13.88 13.83 -0.34
N GLU A 64 -15.02 14.50 -0.28
CA GLU A 64 -15.70 15.11 -1.43
C GLU A 64 -15.41 16.61 -1.51
N GLY A 65 -15.33 17.26 -0.37
CA GLY A 65 -15.00 18.67 -0.23
C GLY A 65 -14.47 19.01 1.14
N VAL A 66 -13.89 20.19 1.27
CA VAL A 66 -13.48 20.81 2.53
C VAL A 66 -14.05 22.21 2.63
N GLY A 67 -14.48 22.64 3.80
CA GLY A 67 -15.05 23.96 4.04
C GLY A 67 -13.96 25.03 3.94
N ASP A 68 -13.14 25.16 4.97
CA ASP A 68 -11.98 26.07 4.99
C ASP A 68 -10.71 25.28 4.59
N GLY A 69 -10.29 25.46 3.34
CA GLY A 69 -9.11 24.74 2.81
C GLY A 69 -7.80 25.12 3.53
N ARG A 70 -7.68 26.35 4.06
CA ARG A 70 -6.49 26.76 4.80
C ARG A 70 -6.45 26.12 6.19
N ALA A 71 -7.55 26.18 6.91
CA ALA A 71 -7.66 25.54 8.21
C ALA A 71 -7.46 24.02 8.10
N PHE A 72 -8.06 23.39 7.07
CA PHE A 72 -7.85 21.99 6.78
C PHE A 72 -6.36 21.64 6.55
N TYR A 73 -5.66 22.42 5.73
CA TYR A 73 -4.23 22.23 5.48
C TYR A 73 -3.40 22.31 6.77
N GLU A 74 -3.61 23.35 7.56
CA GLU A 74 -2.84 23.59 8.78
C GLU A 74 -3.06 22.45 9.80
N ARG A 75 -4.29 22.01 9.97
CA ARG A 75 -4.68 20.91 10.86
C ARG A 75 -4.16 19.57 10.33
N LEU A 76 -4.33 19.27 9.05
CA LEU A 76 -3.84 18.04 8.44
C LEU A 76 -2.31 17.90 8.59
N ARG A 77 -1.57 18.99 8.41
CA ARG A 77 -0.13 19.03 8.61
C ARG A 77 0.28 18.73 10.06
N GLN A 78 -0.55 19.04 11.03
CA GLN A 78 -0.30 18.68 12.43
C GLN A 78 -0.57 17.19 12.67
N VAL A 79 -1.64 16.67 12.10
CA VAL A 79 -1.99 15.24 12.18
C VAL A 79 -0.92 14.37 11.55
N THR A 80 -0.46 14.69 10.33
CA THR A 80 0.51 13.87 9.59
C THR A 80 1.90 13.80 10.22
N ARG A 81 2.24 14.76 11.09
CA ARG A 81 3.46 14.68 11.91
C ARG A 81 3.40 13.63 13.02
N ARG A 82 2.20 13.17 13.36
CA ARG A 82 1.94 12.25 14.48
C ARG A 82 1.47 10.89 13.99
N MET A 83 0.75 10.87 12.87
CA MET A 83 0.11 9.67 12.33
C MET A 83 0.06 9.78 10.79
N PRO A 84 0.46 8.74 10.05
CA PRO A 84 0.26 8.69 8.59
C PRO A 84 -1.22 8.83 8.24
N VAL A 85 -1.50 9.59 7.17
CA VAL A 85 -2.86 9.79 6.66
C VAL A 85 -2.90 9.48 5.17
N VAL A 86 -3.84 8.62 4.78
CA VAL A 86 -4.14 8.31 3.38
C VAL A 86 -5.49 8.94 3.01
N ILE A 87 -5.53 9.66 1.89
CA ILE A 87 -6.72 10.39 1.45
C ILE A 87 -7.12 10.00 0.03
N VAL A 88 -8.38 9.64 -0.14
CA VAL A 88 -9.05 9.55 -1.43
C VAL A 88 -9.90 10.80 -1.61
N LYS A 89 -9.64 11.56 -2.69
CA LYS A 89 -10.45 12.74 -3.03
C LYS A 89 -11.42 12.40 -4.16
N GLY A 90 -12.71 12.48 -3.87
CA GLY A 90 -13.76 12.42 -4.87
C GLY A 90 -13.81 13.70 -5.72
N GLY A 91 -14.29 13.61 -6.96
CA GLY A 91 -14.42 14.77 -7.84
C GLY A 91 -13.11 15.29 -8.41
N ALA A 92 -12.11 14.43 -8.60
CA ALA A 92 -10.78 14.77 -9.12
C ALA A 92 -10.77 15.16 -10.62
N THR A 93 -11.75 14.73 -11.38
CA THR A 93 -11.90 15.05 -12.81
C THR A 93 -13.08 15.97 -13.05
N GLY A 94 -13.13 16.65 -14.19
CA GLY A 94 -14.27 17.52 -14.52
C GLY A 94 -15.62 16.78 -14.49
N ALA A 95 -15.66 15.53 -14.92
CA ALA A 95 -16.86 14.69 -14.82
C ALA A 95 -17.18 14.31 -13.37
N GLY A 96 -16.16 13.92 -12.61
CA GLY A 96 -16.30 13.61 -11.17
C GLY A 96 -16.70 14.83 -10.34
N ALA A 97 -16.13 16.00 -10.65
CA ALA A 97 -16.48 17.27 -10.03
C ALA A 97 -17.96 17.63 -10.22
N LYS A 98 -18.48 17.43 -11.44
CA LYS A 98 -19.89 17.65 -11.78
C LYS A 98 -20.81 16.68 -11.04
N ALA A 99 -20.39 15.41 -10.91
CA ALA A 99 -21.12 14.41 -10.14
C ALA A 99 -21.13 14.76 -8.64
N ALA A 100 -19.98 15.11 -8.06
CA ALA A 100 -19.86 15.52 -6.66
C ALA A 100 -20.70 16.76 -6.33
N ALA A 101 -20.67 17.78 -7.19
CA ALA A 101 -21.51 18.99 -7.02
C ALA A 101 -23.01 18.67 -7.01
N SER A 102 -23.45 17.72 -7.82
CA SER A 102 -24.83 17.27 -7.86
C SER A 102 -25.22 16.45 -6.61
N HIS A 103 -24.24 15.79 -6.00
CA HIS A 103 -24.47 14.92 -4.84
C HIS A 103 -24.43 15.67 -3.49
N THR A 104 -23.49 16.60 -3.35
CA THR A 104 -23.23 17.28 -2.06
C THR A 104 -23.60 18.77 -2.07
N GLY A 105 -23.91 19.35 -3.22
CA GLY A 105 -24.18 20.79 -3.37
C GLY A 105 -22.92 21.68 -3.20
N SER A 106 -21.75 21.10 -2.96
CA SER A 106 -20.52 21.86 -2.79
C SER A 106 -19.77 22.05 -4.13
N MET A 107 -19.18 23.24 -4.31
CA MET A 107 -18.33 23.49 -5.48
C MET A 107 -17.06 22.63 -5.41
N ALA A 108 -16.75 21.96 -6.52
CA ALA A 108 -15.52 21.20 -6.63
C ALA A 108 -14.32 22.15 -6.66
N SER A 109 -13.35 21.92 -5.79
CA SER A 109 -12.07 22.60 -5.81
C SER A 109 -11.21 22.10 -6.99
N ASP A 110 -10.31 22.96 -7.51
CA ASP A 110 -9.32 22.52 -8.50
C ASP A 110 -8.45 21.40 -7.89
N ASP A 111 -8.46 20.25 -8.55
CA ASP A 111 -7.83 19.03 -8.06
C ASP A 111 -6.31 19.16 -7.90
N ARG A 112 -5.65 20.01 -8.74
CA ARG A 112 -4.22 20.30 -8.62
C ARG A 112 -3.89 21.09 -7.34
N ILE A 113 -4.81 21.95 -6.88
CA ILE A 113 -4.64 22.66 -5.62
C ILE A 113 -4.73 21.66 -4.46
N ILE A 114 -5.70 20.77 -4.51
CA ILE A 114 -5.84 19.72 -3.48
C ILE A 114 -4.61 18.81 -3.46
N ASP A 115 -4.09 18.40 -4.62
CA ASP A 115 -2.85 17.64 -4.73
C ASP A 115 -1.68 18.32 -4.01
N GLY A 116 -1.50 19.63 -4.31
CA GLY A 116 -0.46 20.42 -3.67
C GLY A 116 -0.64 20.54 -2.15
N VAL A 117 -1.88 20.73 -1.69
CA VAL A 117 -2.23 20.82 -0.27
C VAL A 117 -1.91 19.50 0.44
N LEU A 118 -2.36 18.37 -0.09
CA LEU A 118 -2.13 17.04 0.51
C LEU A 118 -0.64 16.70 0.55
N ALA A 119 0.09 16.94 -0.54
CA ALA A 119 1.52 16.71 -0.62
C ALA A 119 2.31 17.58 0.40
N GLN A 120 2.00 18.88 0.49
CA GLN A 120 2.64 19.77 1.44
C GLN A 120 2.26 19.49 2.90
N ALA A 121 1.06 18.98 3.13
CA ALA A 121 0.63 18.54 4.45
C ALA A 121 1.27 17.19 4.85
N GLY A 122 1.91 16.46 3.93
CA GLY A 122 2.51 15.16 4.20
C GLY A 122 1.51 13.99 4.18
N ALA A 123 0.34 14.16 3.58
CA ALA A 123 -0.64 13.11 3.41
C ALA A 123 -0.39 12.32 2.11
N VAL A 124 -0.67 11.03 2.15
CA VAL A 124 -0.62 10.16 0.96
C VAL A 124 -1.94 10.29 0.20
N ARG A 125 -1.88 10.72 -1.05
CA ARG A 125 -3.05 10.72 -1.92
C ARG A 125 -3.16 9.38 -2.66
N ALA A 126 -4.32 8.74 -2.56
CA ALA A 126 -4.65 7.54 -3.33
C ALA A 126 -5.70 7.86 -4.41
N ILE A 127 -5.58 7.19 -5.56
CA ILE A 127 -6.44 7.41 -6.73
C ILE A 127 -7.75 6.61 -6.70
N GLY A 128 -7.88 5.67 -5.76
CA GLY A 128 -9.07 4.83 -5.62
C GLY A 128 -9.14 4.16 -4.25
N VAL A 129 -10.29 3.55 -3.99
CA VAL A 129 -10.63 2.95 -2.69
C VAL A 129 -9.70 1.80 -2.33
N GLU A 130 -9.43 0.90 -3.28
CA GLU A 130 -8.54 -0.26 -3.08
C GLU A 130 -7.11 0.20 -2.81
N ALA A 131 -6.56 1.05 -3.68
CA ALA A 131 -5.21 1.59 -3.49
C ALA A 131 -5.05 2.37 -2.17
N ALA A 132 -6.11 3.05 -1.72
CA ALA A 132 -6.09 3.76 -0.45
C ALA A 132 -6.03 2.81 0.75
N PHE A 133 -6.81 1.73 0.70
CA PHE A 133 -6.80 0.73 1.76
C PHE A 133 -5.46 -0.01 1.81
N ASP A 134 -4.91 -0.38 0.65
CA ASP A 134 -3.60 -1.06 0.55
C ASP A 134 -2.47 -0.17 1.08
N ALA A 135 -2.49 1.13 0.75
CA ALA A 135 -1.54 2.10 1.30
C ALA A 135 -1.68 2.23 2.83
N ALA A 136 -2.92 2.33 3.34
CA ALA A 136 -3.18 2.40 4.77
C ALA A 136 -2.74 1.10 5.48
N ALA A 137 -3.02 -0.06 4.90
CA ALA A 137 -2.60 -1.37 5.41
C ALA A 137 -1.07 -1.49 5.49
N THR A 138 -0.38 -1.03 4.46
CA THR A 138 1.09 -1.00 4.42
C THR A 138 1.65 -0.10 5.52
N LEU A 139 1.15 1.12 5.65
CA LEU A 139 1.58 2.09 6.67
C LEU A 139 1.21 1.64 8.10
N ALA A 140 0.17 0.83 8.26
CA ALA A 140 -0.23 0.28 9.56
C ALA A 140 0.65 -0.91 10.01
N SER A 141 1.27 -1.62 9.09
CA SER A 141 1.99 -2.88 9.34
C SER A 141 3.51 -2.76 9.22
N GLN A 142 4.02 -1.67 8.63
CA GLN A 142 5.44 -1.51 8.33
C GLN A 142 5.93 -0.11 8.75
N PRO A 143 7.20 0.02 9.17
CA PRO A 143 7.78 1.32 9.42
C PRO A 143 7.92 2.11 8.09
N PRO A 144 7.86 3.45 8.13
CA PRO A 144 8.19 4.28 6.97
C PRO A 144 9.61 4.00 6.47
N ALA A 145 9.79 3.98 5.14
CA ALA A 145 11.12 3.85 4.56
C ALA A 145 12.01 5.04 4.94
N SER A 146 13.30 4.78 5.19
CA SER A 146 14.28 5.80 5.57
C SER A 146 14.77 6.65 4.39
N GLY A 147 14.55 6.17 3.17
CA GLY A 147 14.97 6.82 1.92
C GLY A 147 14.27 6.21 0.72
N GLY A 148 14.80 6.47 -0.49
CA GLY A 148 14.17 6.10 -1.74
C GLY A 148 14.81 4.93 -2.49
N ASN A 149 15.88 4.32 -1.98
CA ASN A 149 16.50 3.18 -2.64
C ASN A 149 15.72 1.89 -2.37
N VAL A 150 15.03 1.39 -3.39
CA VAL A 150 14.24 0.16 -3.34
C VAL A 150 15.05 -1.00 -3.90
N VAL A 151 15.14 -2.09 -3.15
CA VAL A 151 15.63 -3.36 -3.70
C VAL A 151 14.43 -4.26 -3.99
N VAL A 152 14.28 -4.64 -5.24
CA VAL A 152 13.24 -5.58 -5.66
C VAL A 152 13.79 -6.99 -5.63
N VAL A 153 13.11 -7.88 -4.91
CA VAL A 153 13.39 -9.33 -4.90
C VAL A 153 12.20 -10.04 -5.53
N THR A 154 12.44 -10.92 -6.48
CA THR A 154 11.35 -11.62 -7.17
C THR A 154 11.67 -13.09 -7.45
N THR A 155 10.65 -13.93 -7.34
CA THR A 155 10.65 -15.32 -7.83
C THR A 155 10.10 -15.42 -9.25
N VAL A 156 9.62 -14.29 -9.80
CA VAL A 156 8.99 -14.21 -11.14
C VAL A 156 9.60 -13.02 -11.90
N GLY A 157 10.54 -13.28 -12.78
CA GLY A 157 11.34 -12.25 -13.47
C GLY A 157 10.51 -11.17 -14.15
N GLY A 158 9.39 -11.52 -14.82
CA GLY A 158 8.50 -10.55 -15.47
C GLY A 158 7.92 -9.51 -14.49
N TRP A 159 7.60 -9.88 -13.26
CA TRP A 159 7.16 -8.94 -12.23
C TRP A 159 8.27 -7.97 -11.81
N GLY A 160 9.52 -8.45 -11.79
CA GLY A 160 10.67 -7.58 -11.53
C GLY A 160 10.80 -6.47 -12.57
N VAL A 161 10.58 -6.77 -13.85
CA VAL A 161 10.61 -5.78 -14.94
C VAL A 161 9.50 -4.74 -14.77
N VAL A 162 8.27 -5.18 -14.51
CA VAL A 162 7.13 -4.26 -14.30
C VAL A 162 7.36 -3.36 -13.08
N ALA A 163 7.90 -3.92 -12.00
CA ALA A 163 8.22 -3.15 -10.81
C ALA A 163 9.34 -2.13 -11.07
N ALA A 164 10.39 -2.51 -11.80
CA ALA A 164 11.47 -1.61 -12.17
C ALA A 164 10.94 -0.42 -12.99
N ASP A 165 10.07 -0.66 -13.97
CA ASP A 165 9.42 0.39 -14.75
C ASP A 165 8.56 1.33 -13.88
N ALA A 166 7.83 0.78 -12.92
CA ALA A 166 7.01 1.58 -12.01
C ALA A 166 7.87 2.46 -11.09
N ILE A 167 8.96 1.91 -10.54
CA ILE A 167 9.89 2.64 -9.69
C ILE A 167 10.62 3.73 -10.49
N ALA A 168 11.06 3.44 -11.72
CA ALA A 168 11.74 4.40 -12.59
C ALA A 168 10.88 5.62 -12.96
N ARG A 169 9.55 5.50 -12.94
CA ARG A 169 8.62 6.64 -13.13
C ARG A 169 8.43 7.49 -11.88
N SER A 170 8.84 6.99 -10.72
CA SER A 170 8.75 7.74 -9.46
C SER A 170 9.81 8.84 -9.40
N ARG A 171 9.46 9.98 -8.79
CA ARG A 171 10.43 11.05 -8.50
C ARG A 171 11.15 10.84 -7.16
N HIS A 172 10.69 9.89 -6.36
CA HIS A 172 11.12 9.69 -4.98
C HIS A 172 11.77 8.33 -4.76
N LEU A 173 11.56 7.37 -5.69
CA LEU A 173 12.12 6.04 -5.62
C LEU A 173 13.20 5.85 -6.68
N ARG A 174 14.16 4.99 -6.39
CA ARG A 174 15.24 4.61 -7.29
C ARG A 174 15.62 3.15 -7.10
N LEU A 175 16.22 2.58 -8.12
CA LEU A 175 16.80 1.25 -8.14
C LEU A 175 18.32 1.41 -8.28
N ASP A 176 19.02 1.57 -7.17
CA ASP A 176 20.47 1.65 -7.20
C ASP A 176 21.08 0.26 -7.49
N PRO A 177 22.25 0.17 -8.13
CA PRO A 177 22.97 -1.09 -8.28
C PRO A 177 23.23 -1.74 -6.92
N LEU A 178 23.19 -3.07 -6.88
CA LEU A 178 23.48 -3.80 -5.65
C LEU A 178 24.95 -3.59 -5.23
N PRO A 179 25.25 -3.33 -3.96
CA PRO A 179 26.60 -3.31 -3.42
C PRO A 179 27.33 -4.65 -3.63
N GLY A 180 28.64 -4.60 -3.89
CA GLY A 180 29.41 -5.79 -4.21
C GLY A 180 29.46 -6.84 -3.10
N ASP A 181 29.45 -6.42 -1.85
CA ASP A 181 29.39 -7.30 -0.67
C ASP A 181 28.03 -7.99 -0.55
N LEU A 182 26.94 -7.29 -0.87
CA LEU A 182 25.59 -7.87 -0.92
C LEU A 182 25.49 -8.91 -2.06
N VAL A 183 26.01 -8.58 -3.25
CA VAL A 183 26.09 -9.53 -4.37
C VAL A 183 26.87 -10.78 -3.98
N ALA A 184 28.04 -10.64 -3.35
CA ALA A 184 28.86 -11.76 -2.92
C ALA A 184 28.13 -12.63 -1.88
N ALA A 185 27.41 -12.02 -0.94
CA ALA A 185 26.63 -12.75 0.06
C ALA A 185 25.48 -13.57 -0.59
N ILE A 186 24.78 -12.99 -1.56
CA ILE A 186 23.67 -13.65 -2.26
C ILE A 186 24.19 -14.74 -3.22
N ASP A 187 25.36 -14.60 -3.83
CA ASP A 187 25.99 -15.60 -4.69
C ASP A 187 26.18 -16.97 -4.00
N HIS A 188 26.32 -16.99 -2.69
CA HIS A 188 26.40 -18.24 -1.90
C HIS A 188 25.05 -18.93 -1.70
N LEU A 189 23.95 -18.21 -1.91
CA LEU A 189 22.58 -18.70 -1.64
C LEU A 189 21.85 -19.08 -2.93
N LEU A 190 22.09 -18.36 -4.01
CA LEU A 190 21.34 -18.50 -5.24
C LEU A 190 22.14 -19.21 -6.34
N PRO A 191 21.45 -19.86 -7.30
CA PRO A 191 22.11 -20.52 -8.41
C PRO A 191 22.87 -19.51 -9.29
N PRO A 192 23.95 -19.90 -9.99
CA PRO A 192 24.78 -18.99 -10.78
C PRO A 192 24.06 -18.13 -11.82
N ARG A 193 22.83 -18.51 -12.18
CA ARG A 193 22.00 -17.82 -13.17
C ARG A 193 21.12 -16.69 -12.61
N TRP A 194 21.18 -16.40 -11.30
CA TRP A 194 20.43 -15.27 -10.74
C TRP A 194 20.93 -13.93 -11.31
N SER A 195 20.14 -12.89 -11.29
CA SER A 195 20.37 -11.67 -12.07
C SER A 195 21.63 -10.86 -11.69
N ARG A 196 22.19 -11.00 -10.49
CA ARG A 196 23.26 -10.15 -9.91
C ARG A 196 23.00 -8.66 -10.07
N ASN A 197 21.74 -8.28 -10.08
CA ASN A 197 21.30 -6.92 -10.33
C ASN A 197 20.05 -6.60 -9.50
N ASN A 198 19.70 -5.33 -9.42
CA ASN A 198 18.41 -4.88 -8.91
C ASN A 198 17.46 -4.64 -10.11
N PRO A 199 16.39 -5.38 -10.27
CA PRO A 199 15.80 -6.45 -9.43
C PRO A 199 16.63 -7.71 -9.26
N ILE A 200 16.58 -8.29 -8.04
CA ILE A 200 17.10 -9.61 -7.75
C ILE A 200 16.09 -10.65 -8.27
N ASP A 201 16.35 -11.22 -9.45
CA ASP A 201 15.61 -12.38 -9.94
C ASP A 201 16.28 -13.65 -9.41
N MET A 202 15.57 -14.39 -8.55
CA MET A 202 16.10 -15.60 -7.90
C MET A 202 16.26 -16.77 -8.87
N ALA A 203 15.72 -16.67 -10.09
CA ALA A 203 15.94 -17.59 -11.22
C ALA A 203 15.73 -19.07 -10.89
N GLY A 204 14.70 -19.41 -10.12
CA GLY A 204 14.39 -20.77 -9.68
C GLY A 204 15.30 -21.30 -8.56
N GLY A 205 15.99 -20.40 -7.87
CA GLY A 205 16.74 -20.70 -6.64
C GLY A 205 15.92 -20.52 -5.35
N GLU A 206 14.66 -20.19 -5.49
CA GLU A 206 13.76 -19.99 -4.35
C GLU A 206 13.46 -21.30 -3.64
N THR A 207 13.79 -21.35 -2.37
CA THR A 207 13.42 -22.42 -1.42
C THR A 207 12.89 -21.78 -0.15
N ARG A 208 12.35 -22.60 0.76
CA ARG A 208 11.92 -22.13 2.08
C ARG A 208 13.04 -21.46 2.87
N ASP A 209 14.27 -21.88 2.66
CA ASP A 209 15.43 -21.40 3.40
C ASP A 209 16.10 -20.21 2.67
N THR A 210 16.18 -20.23 1.34
CA THR A 210 16.86 -19.19 0.56
C THR A 210 16.07 -17.89 0.49
N VAL A 211 14.73 -17.92 0.39
CA VAL A 211 13.91 -16.70 0.31
C VAL A 211 14.05 -15.84 1.57
N PRO A 212 13.83 -16.38 2.80
CA PRO A 212 13.98 -15.59 4.01
C PRO A 212 15.40 -15.05 4.19
N GLU A 213 16.41 -15.83 3.83
CA GLU A 213 17.81 -15.42 4.01
C GLU A 213 18.21 -14.31 3.04
N VAL A 214 17.80 -14.38 1.77
CA VAL A 214 17.98 -13.29 0.81
C VAL A 214 17.27 -12.02 1.27
N LEU A 215 16.01 -12.13 1.72
CA LEU A 215 15.26 -10.99 2.24
C LEU A 215 15.93 -10.39 3.49
N ARG A 216 16.44 -11.22 4.38
CA ARG A 216 17.17 -10.77 5.58
C ARG A 216 18.45 -10.00 5.20
N LEU A 217 19.26 -10.53 4.28
CA LEU A 217 20.47 -9.87 3.80
C LEU A 217 20.15 -8.51 3.18
N VAL A 218 19.18 -8.46 2.29
CA VAL A 218 18.76 -7.24 1.60
C VAL A 218 18.19 -6.22 2.57
N ALA A 219 17.26 -6.62 3.45
CA ALA A 219 16.60 -5.70 4.39
C ALA A 219 17.55 -5.17 5.49
N SER A 220 18.60 -5.94 5.83
CA SER A 220 19.59 -5.51 6.82
C SER A 220 20.72 -4.68 6.24
N HIS A 221 20.82 -4.58 4.90
CA HIS A 221 21.92 -3.87 4.27
C HIS A 221 21.71 -2.34 4.34
N PRO A 222 22.73 -1.56 4.77
CA PRO A 222 22.58 -0.11 5.00
C PRO A 222 22.28 0.70 3.73
N ALA A 223 22.54 0.17 2.54
CA ALA A 223 22.17 0.78 1.27
C ALA A 223 20.71 0.54 0.86
N THR A 224 19.93 -0.24 1.61
CA THR A 224 18.54 -0.57 1.29
C THR A 224 17.59 0.25 2.17
N ASP A 225 16.77 1.09 1.56
CA ASP A 225 15.75 1.86 2.25
C ASP A 225 14.39 1.13 2.31
N ALA A 226 14.10 0.33 1.29
CA ALA A 226 12.88 -0.48 1.22
C ALA A 226 13.11 -1.75 0.38
N VAL A 227 12.38 -2.81 0.72
CA VAL A 227 12.38 -4.07 -0.04
C VAL A 227 10.99 -4.30 -0.62
N LEU A 228 10.93 -4.54 -1.93
CA LEU A 228 9.72 -4.99 -2.61
C LEU A 228 9.88 -6.46 -2.99
N PHE A 229 9.17 -7.35 -2.28
CA PHE A 229 9.19 -8.78 -2.59
C PHE A 229 7.99 -9.18 -3.44
N LEU A 230 8.23 -9.81 -4.58
CA LEU A 230 7.22 -10.19 -5.56
C LEU A 230 7.23 -11.69 -5.83
N GLY A 231 6.04 -12.28 -5.89
CA GLY A 231 5.86 -13.69 -6.23
C GLY A 231 5.51 -14.59 -5.05
N LEU A 232 5.39 -14.06 -3.83
CA LEU A 232 4.95 -14.83 -2.67
C LEU A 232 3.51 -15.34 -2.90
N GLY A 233 3.32 -16.64 -2.70
CA GLY A 233 1.99 -17.26 -2.76
C GLY A 233 1.39 -17.42 -4.16
N ILE A 234 2.06 -17.02 -5.26
CA ILE A 234 1.54 -17.19 -6.61
C ILE A 234 1.23 -18.65 -6.91
N GLN A 235 2.15 -19.55 -6.60
CA GLN A 235 1.96 -20.98 -6.88
C GLN A 235 0.88 -21.61 -6.00
N SER A 236 0.78 -21.24 -4.72
CA SER A 236 -0.29 -21.73 -3.83
C SER A 236 -1.65 -21.19 -4.23
N ASN A 237 -1.75 -19.93 -4.65
CA ASN A 237 -2.99 -19.35 -5.16
C ASN A 237 -3.42 -20.01 -6.47
N GLN A 238 -2.49 -20.27 -7.38
CA GLN A 238 -2.78 -21.02 -8.61
C GLN A 238 -3.26 -22.45 -8.29
N ALA A 239 -2.59 -23.16 -7.38
CA ALA A 239 -3.01 -24.48 -6.96
C ALA A 239 -4.42 -24.49 -6.35
N ALA A 240 -4.76 -23.49 -5.53
CA ALA A 240 -6.10 -23.35 -4.96
C ALA A 240 -7.17 -23.11 -6.04
N LEU A 241 -6.90 -22.21 -7.00
CA LEU A 241 -7.79 -21.91 -8.13
C LEU A 241 -7.98 -23.12 -9.05
N MET A 242 -6.91 -23.86 -9.33
CA MET A 242 -6.95 -25.06 -10.18
C MET A 242 -7.73 -26.19 -9.50
N ARG A 243 -7.60 -26.34 -8.19
CA ARG A 243 -8.35 -27.32 -7.39
C ARG A 243 -9.85 -27.04 -7.45
N SER A 244 -10.26 -25.78 -7.29
CA SER A 244 -11.67 -25.37 -7.36
C SER A 244 -12.25 -25.50 -8.77
N GLY A 245 -11.42 -25.32 -9.81
CA GLY A 245 -11.83 -25.38 -11.23
C GLY A 245 -11.79 -26.77 -11.86
N GLY A 246 -11.28 -27.78 -11.18
CA GLY A 246 -11.16 -29.16 -11.72
C GLY A 246 -10.21 -29.30 -12.92
N ALA A 247 -9.35 -28.32 -13.17
CA ALA A 247 -8.56 -28.19 -14.40
C ALA A 247 -7.23 -28.97 -14.42
N TYR A 248 -6.84 -29.61 -13.29
CA TYR A 248 -5.53 -30.27 -13.17
C TYR A 248 -5.63 -31.67 -12.52
N PRO A 249 -4.74 -32.62 -12.92
CA PRO A 249 -4.64 -33.89 -12.24
C PRO A 249 -4.25 -33.73 -10.77
N ALA A 250 -4.92 -34.48 -9.89
CA ALA A 250 -4.78 -34.34 -8.43
C ALA A 250 -3.32 -34.43 -7.92
N PHE A 251 -2.49 -35.31 -8.50
CA PHE A 251 -1.11 -35.50 -8.06
C PHE A 251 -0.18 -34.29 -8.25
N GLY A 252 -0.44 -33.43 -9.21
CA GLY A 252 0.34 -32.20 -9.44
C GLY A 252 0.03 -31.11 -8.40
N LEU A 253 -1.22 -31.05 -7.96
CA LEU A 253 -1.70 -30.09 -6.97
C LEU A 253 -1.25 -30.41 -5.55
N GLU A 254 -1.18 -31.69 -5.19
CA GLU A 254 -0.72 -32.16 -3.89
C GLU A 254 0.74 -31.76 -3.64
N ARG A 255 1.62 -31.91 -4.62
CA ARG A 255 3.02 -31.51 -4.52
C ARG A 255 3.20 -29.99 -4.31
N ILE A 256 2.42 -29.18 -5.02
CA ILE A 256 2.47 -27.71 -4.88
C ILE A 256 1.88 -27.30 -3.54
N HIS A 257 0.81 -27.94 -3.09
CA HIS A 257 0.17 -27.65 -1.81
C HIS A 257 1.07 -28.01 -0.63
N ASP A 258 1.68 -29.21 -0.65
CA ASP A 258 2.62 -29.65 0.38
C ASP A 258 3.87 -28.76 0.47
N TYR A 259 4.35 -28.25 -0.66
CA TYR A 259 5.49 -27.32 -0.69
C TYR A 259 5.17 -26.00 0.04
N HIS A 260 3.91 -25.55 0.01
CA HIS A 260 3.49 -24.27 0.60
C HIS A 260 2.87 -24.40 2.00
N GLN A 261 2.57 -25.62 2.46
CA GLN A 261 2.06 -25.84 3.82
C GLN A 261 3.15 -26.25 4.83
N ARG A 262 4.30 -26.67 4.36
CA ARG A 262 5.47 -26.97 5.16
C ARG A 262 6.38 -25.76 5.28
#